data_004fd92aefd60ec3c547ceddfcc76028
#
_entry.id   004fd92aefd60ec3c547ceddfcc76028
#
_cell.length_a   1.000
_cell.length_b   1.000
_cell.length_c   1.000
_cell.angle_alpha   90.00
_cell.angle_beta   90.00
_cell.angle_gamma   90.00
#
_symmetry.space_group_name_H-M   'P 1'
#
loop_
_entity.id
_entity.type
_entity.pdbx_description
1 polymer ?
#
loop_
_entity_poly.entity_id
_entity_poly.type
_entity_poly.pdbx_seq_one_letter_code
_entity_poly.pdbx_strand_id
1 'polypeptide(L)'
;MIDLTEFESRAVPFRALGVVVSQNGTQLARKLWDDTCRRNVYSASKSFTSMAVGIAQKEGLLSIDEKLTDAFKDDLPEIVSDNLKAATVRDLLTMCLGQEKSFLMGGERPYYEDRNWVRLALRQPFVYAPGEKFVYNNVGPYLAGILVQRRAGCDLVHYLMPRMFAPMGIPLPTWENDPNGQTFGAGGLFLTIDELHLFGRLLLQNGEWNGKQLIPAEWVKEATSKQVENGSEGYGYLFWAGPEGSFRADGKYGQFVILMRDKNAVVTVTAESRDAGALLRAVFEEIYPQL
;
A
#
# COMPACT_ATOMS: atom_id res chain seq x y z
N MET A 1 -10.24 1.96 27.77
CA MET A 1 -11.29 1.60 26.78
C MET A 1 -11.67 2.87 26.04
N ILE A 2 -11.81 2.81 24.72
CA ILE A 2 -12.24 3.95 23.91
C ILE A 2 -13.76 3.89 23.74
N ASP A 3 -14.45 5.01 23.85
CA ASP A 3 -15.85 5.14 23.51
C ASP A 3 -15.99 5.34 21.99
N LEU A 4 -16.70 4.43 21.33
CA LEU A 4 -16.94 4.46 19.88
C LEU A 4 -18.32 5.06 19.53
N THR A 5 -19.10 5.57 20.47
CA THR A 5 -20.48 6.01 20.24
C THR A 5 -20.58 7.10 19.17
N GLU A 6 -19.80 8.15 19.30
CA GLU A 6 -19.80 9.26 18.33
C GLU A 6 -19.19 8.82 16.99
N PHE A 7 -18.08 8.05 17.03
CA PHE A 7 -17.52 7.48 15.81
C PHE A 7 -18.55 6.62 15.07
N GLU A 8 -19.28 5.75 15.78
CA GLU A 8 -20.31 4.88 15.19
C GLU A 8 -21.43 5.69 14.56
N SER A 9 -21.92 6.72 15.24
CA SER A 9 -22.98 7.59 14.72
C SER A 9 -22.63 8.23 13.38
N ARG A 10 -21.35 8.51 13.17
CA ARG A 10 -20.81 9.09 11.94
C ARG A 10 -20.40 8.03 10.91
N ALA A 11 -19.85 6.90 11.34
CA ALA A 11 -19.27 5.88 10.46
C ALA A 11 -20.33 4.96 9.81
N VAL A 12 -21.37 4.59 10.55
CA VAL A 12 -22.42 3.67 10.05
C VAL A 12 -23.17 4.25 8.84
N PRO A 13 -23.57 5.53 8.80
CA PRO A 13 -24.17 6.14 7.61
C PRO A 13 -23.27 6.10 6.38
N PHE A 14 -21.95 6.07 6.56
CA PHE A 14 -20.96 5.89 5.49
C PHE A 14 -20.60 4.42 5.24
N ARG A 15 -21.45 3.49 5.70
CA ARG A 15 -21.28 2.04 5.48
C ARG A 15 -19.94 1.52 5.99
N ALA A 16 -19.53 1.93 7.19
CA ALA A 16 -18.45 1.28 7.90
C ALA A 16 -18.83 -0.18 8.18
N LEU A 17 -17.88 -1.10 7.98
CA LEU A 17 -18.04 -2.53 8.22
C LEU A 17 -17.39 -2.95 9.52
N GLY A 18 -16.34 -2.24 9.93
CA GLY A 18 -15.68 -2.49 11.20
C GLY A 18 -14.60 -1.46 11.51
N VAL A 19 -14.23 -1.41 12.80
CA VAL A 19 -13.12 -0.63 13.34
C VAL A 19 -12.36 -1.44 14.38
N VAL A 20 -11.04 -1.38 14.32
CA VAL A 20 -10.14 -1.94 15.35
C VAL A 20 -9.15 -0.85 15.75
N VAL A 21 -8.99 -0.65 17.06
CA VAL A 21 -8.07 0.35 17.63
C VAL A 21 -7.14 -0.33 18.61
N SER A 22 -5.84 -0.10 18.47
CA SER A 22 -4.85 -0.51 19.46
C SER A 22 -3.90 0.63 19.79
N GLN A 23 -3.44 0.67 21.04
CA GLN A 23 -2.45 1.61 21.55
C GLN A 23 -1.50 0.88 22.49
N ASN A 24 -0.22 1.21 22.44
CA ASN A 24 0.82 0.59 23.28
C ASN A 24 0.77 -0.95 23.25
N GLY A 25 0.52 -1.53 22.07
CA GLY A 25 0.41 -2.97 21.87
C GLY A 25 -0.91 -3.62 22.36
N THR A 26 -1.76 -2.86 23.06
CA THR A 26 -3.04 -3.35 23.61
C THR A 26 -4.22 -2.94 22.72
N GLN A 27 -5.12 -3.87 22.42
CA GLN A 27 -6.37 -3.57 21.72
C GLN A 27 -7.33 -2.84 22.66
N LEU A 28 -7.67 -1.59 22.33
CA LEU A 28 -8.55 -0.73 23.11
C LEU A 28 -10.02 -0.86 22.71
N ALA A 29 -10.27 -1.09 21.42
CA ALA A 29 -11.62 -1.26 20.89
C ALA A 29 -11.60 -2.17 19.65
N ARG A 30 -12.67 -2.90 19.44
CA ARG A 30 -12.98 -3.65 18.23
C ARG A 30 -14.50 -3.72 18.09
N LYS A 31 -15.02 -3.18 16.99
CA LYS A 31 -16.43 -3.23 16.68
C LYS A 31 -16.64 -3.60 15.22
N LEU A 32 -17.59 -4.48 14.97
CA LEU A 32 -18.00 -4.92 13.66
C LEU A 32 -19.46 -4.61 13.46
N TRP A 33 -19.79 -4.14 12.28
CA TRP A 33 -21.14 -3.94 11.78
C TRP A 33 -21.48 -4.92 10.65
N ASP A 34 -20.52 -5.77 10.27
CA ASP A 34 -20.64 -6.82 9.26
C ASP A 34 -19.73 -8.01 9.62
N ASP A 35 -19.74 -9.06 8.80
CA ASP A 35 -18.97 -10.28 9.00
C ASP A 35 -17.45 -10.07 8.92
N THR A 36 -16.70 -10.97 9.60
CA THR A 36 -15.22 -11.00 9.58
C THR A 36 -14.63 -11.68 8.35
N CYS A 37 -15.32 -11.70 7.21
CA CYS A 37 -14.80 -12.31 6.00
C CYS A 37 -13.62 -11.50 5.42
N ARG A 38 -12.77 -12.17 4.63
CA ARG A 38 -11.74 -11.49 3.85
C ARG A 38 -12.38 -10.68 2.73
N ARG A 39 -12.00 -9.41 2.64
CA ARG A 39 -12.48 -8.45 1.65
C ARG A 39 -11.33 -7.87 0.87
N ASN A 40 -11.61 -7.40 -0.35
CA ASN A 40 -10.62 -6.66 -1.13
C ASN A 40 -10.24 -5.38 -0.38
N VAL A 41 -8.94 -5.26 -0.04
CA VAL A 41 -8.43 -4.05 0.61
C VAL A 41 -8.03 -2.97 -0.41
N TYR A 42 -8.32 -3.20 -1.69
CA TYR A 42 -8.05 -2.28 -2.80
C TYR A 42 -6.63 -1.74 -2.78
N SER A 43 -6.47 -0.41 -2.85
CA SER A 43 -5.15 0.22 -2.91
C SER A 43 -4.33 0.13 -1.61
N ALA A 44 -4.92 -0.27 -0.48
CA ALA A 44 -4.13 -0.60 0.71
C ALA A 44 -3.14 -1.76 0.44
N SER A 45 -3.41 -2.59 -0.57
CA SER A 45 -2.48 -3.61 -1.09
C SER A 45 -1.11 -3.06 -1.47
N LYS A 46 -1.04 -1.81 -1.96
CA LYS A 46 0.21 -1.15 -2.36
C LYS A 46 1.23 -1.08 -1.22
N SER A 47 0.74 -0.86 -0.01
CA SER A 47 1.61 -0.78 1.17
C SER A 47 2.25 -2.14 1.51
N PHE A 48 1.58 -3.25 1.20
CA PHE A 48 2.20 -4.59 1.29
C PHE A 48 3.26 -4.81 0.21
N THR A 49 3.02 -4.32 -1.00
CA THR A 49 4.03 -4.32 -2.08
C THR A 49 5.25 -3.48 -1.69
N SER A 50 5.06 -2.32 -1.04
CA SER A 50 6.16 -1.54 -0.48
C SER A 50 7.01 -2.38 0.49
N MET A 51 6.38 -3.12 1.39
CA MET A 51 7.11 -3.97 2.34
C MET A 51 7.86 -5.11 1.63
N ALA A 52 7.27 -5.69 0.57
CA ALA A 52 7.96 -6.68 -0.26
C ALA A 52 9.23 -6.11 -0.92
N VAL A 53 9.16 -4.87 -1.43
CA VAL A 53 10.34 -4.16 -1.98
C VAL A 53 11.41 -3.96 -0.92
N GLY A 54 11.06 -3.52 0.29
CA GLY A 54 12.01 -3.30 1.38
C GLY A 54 12.72 -4.59 1.83
N ILE A 55 11.97 -5.69 1.90
CA ILE A 55 12.55 -7.01 2.19
C ILE A 55 13.48 -7.43 1.05
N ALA A 56 13.04 -7.29 -0.21
CA ALA A 56 13.84 -7.66 -1.39
C ALA A 56 15.13 -6.84 -1.50
N GLN A 57 15.10 -5.55 -1.18
CA GLN A 57 16.30 -4.72 -1.10
C GLN A 57 17.26 -5.21 -0.02
N LYS A 58 16.75 -5.55 1.16
CA LYS A 58 17.58 -6.13 2.25
C LYS A 58 18.21 -7.46 1.86
N GLU A 59 17.50 -8.27 1.07
CA GLU A 59 18.00 -9.54 0.55
C GLU A 59 18.97 -9.37 -0.64
N GLY A 60 19.20 -8.14 -1.12
CA GLY A 60 20.08 -7.85 -2.25
C GLY A 60 19.48 -8.23 -3.61
N LEU A 61 18.17 -8.45 -3.69
CA LEU A 61 17.48 -8.82 -4.93
C LEU A 61 17.28 -7.61 -5.86
N LEU A 62 17.17 -6.41 -5.31
CA LEU A 62 16.99 -5.17 -6.06
C LEU A 62 17.55 -3.97 -5.28
N SER A 63 17.64 -2.83 -5.95
CA SER A 63 17.89 -1.52 -5.32
C SER A 63 16.80 -0.53 -5.75
N ILE A 64 16.36 0.35 -4.85
CA ILE A 64 15.43 1.43 -5.25
C ILE A 64 16.08 2.48 -6.14
N ASP A 65 17.42 2.52 -6.19
CA ASP A 65 18.17 3.41 -7.07
C ASP A 65 18.50 2.77 -8.44
N GLU A 66 18.10 1.51 -8.65
CA GLU A 66 18.22 0.81 -9.93
C GLU A 66 17.38 1.52 -11.01
N LYS A 67 17.94 1.69 -12.21
CA LYS A 67 17.24 2.27 -13.34
C LYS A 67 16.14 1.33 -13.87
N LEU A 68 15.00 1.89 -14.24
CA LEU A 68 13.93 1.08 -14.83
C LEU A 68 14.35 0.44 -16.15
N THR A 69 15.25 1.06 -16.91
CA THR A 69 15.81 0.51 -18.14
C THR A 69 16.63 -0.76 -17.90
N ASP A 70 17.25 -0.89 -16.74
CA ASP A 70 18.00 -2.09 -16.36
C ASP A 70 17.07 -3.15 -15.77
N ALA A 71 16.17 -2.72 -14.87
CA ALA A 71 15.21 -3.60 -14.21
C ALA A 71 14.24 -4.29 -15.20
N PHE A 72 13.87 -3.61 -16.28
CA PHE A 72 12.86 -4.04 -17.28
C PHE A 72 13.38 -4.05 -18.70
N LYS A 73 14.68 -4.32 -18.90
CA LYS A 73 15.36 -4.24 -20.22
C LYS A 73 14.64 -5.00 -21.34
N ASP A 74 14.00 -6.14 -21.02
CA ASP A 74 13.31 -7.00 -21.97
C ASP A 74 11.88 -6.56 -22.30
N ASP A 75 11.37 -5.53 -21.61
CA ASP A 75 10.00 -4.99 -21.73
C ASP A 75 9.97 -3.57 -22.28
N LEU A 76 11.12 -2.96 -22.54
CA LEU A 76 11.22 -1.58 -22.98
C LEU A 76 10.51 -1.35 -24.32
N PRO A 77 9.92 -0.16 -24.55
CA PRO A 77 9.44 0.23 -25.86
C PRO A 77 10.60 0.43 -26.83
N GLU A 78 10.31 0.39 -28.14
CA GLU A 78 11.31 0.62 -29.19
C GLU A 78 12.01 1.97 -29.03
N ILE A 79 11.25 3.00 -28.65
CA ILE A 79 11.78 4.35 -28.36
C ILE A 79 11.72 4.58 -26.84
N VAL A 80 12.88 4.65 -26.22
CA VAL A 80 13.02 4.93 -24.78
C VAL A 80 13.27 6.42 -24.58
N SER A 81 12.32 7.13 -23.99
CA SER A 81 12.47 8.57 -23.69
C SER A 81 13.56 8.85 -22.66
N ASP A 82 14.10 10.06 -22.63
CA ASP A 82 15.13 10.42 -21.65
C ASP A 82 14.57 10.40 -20.21
N ASN A 83 13.29 10.74 -20.03
CA ASN A 83 12.62 10.62 -18.73
C ASN A 83 12.54 9.17 -18.28
N LEU A 84 12.18 8.21 -19.15
CA LEU A 84 12.18 6.79 -18.80
C LEU A 84 13.60 6.27 -18.49
N LYS A 85 14.63 6.71 -19.22
CA LYS A 85 16.04 6.40 -18.92
C LYS A 85 16.48 6.94 -17.56
N ALA A 86 15.94 8.09 -17.14
CA ALA A 86 16.26 8.70 -15.85
C ALA A 86 15.54 8.00 -14.68
N ALA A 87 14.37 7.41 -14.91
CA ALA A 87 13.52 6.83 -13.89
C ALA A 87 14.16 5.65 -13.15
N THR A 88 13.85 5.53 -11.85
CA THR A 88 14.35 4.51 -10.94
C THR A 88 13.20 3.76 -10.28
N VAL A 89 13.53 2.68 -9.58
CA VAL A 89 12.55 1.93 -8.75
C VAL A 89 11.95 2.82 -7.65
N ARG A 90 12.70 3.79 -7.12
CA ARG A 90 12.20 4.79 -6.16
C ARG A 90 11.01 5.57 -6.70
N ASP A 91 11.05 5.96 -7.96
CA ASP A 91 9.98 6.73 -8.61
C ASP A 91 8.68 5.93 -8.76
N LEU A 92 8.78 4.60 -8.84
CA LEU A 92 7.62 3.70 -8.77
C LEU A 92 6.90 3.79 -7.41
N LEU A 93 7.66 3.91 -6.31
CA LEU A 93 7.15 3.90 -4.95
C LEU A 93 6.57 5.24 -4.51
N THR A 94 7.03 6.33 -5.12
CA THR A 94 6.63 7.71 -4.77
C THR A 94 5.50 8.25 -5.63
N MET A 95 5.01 7.50 -6.63
CA MET A 95 4.02 7.98 -7.60
C MET A 95 4.53 9.14 -8.48
N CYS A 96 5.85 9.32 -8.56
CA CYS A 96 6.51 10.39 -9.33
C CYS A 96 7.28 9.84 -10.53
N LEU A 97 6.72 8.83 -11.19
CA LEU A 97 7.35 8.11 -12.31
C LEU A 97 7.56 8.97 -13.56
N GLY A 98 6.88 10.11 -13.69
CA GLY A 98 6.94 10.99 -14.84
C GLY A 98 5.86 10.77 -15.89
N GLN A 99 4.92 9.85 -15.66
CA GLN A 99 3.76 9.65 -16.54
C GLN A 99 2.72 10.75 -16.34
N GLU A 100 2.04 11.14 -17.44
CA GLU A 100 1.08 12.26 -17.42
C GLU A 100 -0.23 11.90 -16.70
N LYS A 101 -0.68 10.65 -16.85
CA LYS A 101 -2.00 10.19 -16.42
C LYS A 101 -1.91 8.91 -15.60
N SER A 102 -2.92 8.72 -14.77
CA SER A 102 -3.16 7.43 -14.12
C SER A 102 -3.35 6.33 -15.16
N PHE A 103 -2.77 5.15 -14.93
CA PHE A 103 -2.91 3.98 -15.80
C PHE A 103 -3.04 2.69 -14.97
N LEU A 104 -3.48 1.60 -15.60
CA LEU A 104 -3.81 0.33 -14.96
C LEU A 104 -4.91 0.46 -13.87
N MET A 105 -5.78 1.47 -13.99
CA MET A 105 -6.90 1.66 -13.06
C MET A 105 -7.98 0.59 -13.28
N GLY A 106 -8.72 0.26 -12.20
CA GLY A 106 -9.67 -0.87 -12.23
C GLY A 106 -10.76 -0.78 -13.31
N GLY A 107 -11.19 0.43 -13.69
CA GLY A 107 -12.15 0.64 -14.76
C GLY A 107 -11.60 0.43 -16.18
N GLU A 108 -10.30 0.44 -16.34
CA GLU A 108 -9.63 0.34 -17.66
C GLU A 108 -9.15 -1.08 -17.96
N ARG A 109 -8.68 -1.79 -16.93
CA ARG A 109 -8.04 -3.11 -17.06
C ARG A 109 -8.85 -4.16 -17.82
N PRO A 110 -10.19 -4.24 -17.70
CA PRO A 110 -10.98 -5.20 -18.46
C PRO A 110 -10.96 -4.98 -19.97
N TYR A 111 -10.55 -3.81 -20.44
CA TYR A 111 -10.56 -3.42 -21.86
C TYR A 111 -9.17 -3.50 -22.52
N TYR A 112 -8.14 -3.91 -21.77
CA TYR A 112 -6.82 -4.07 -22.37
C TYR A 112 -6.73 -5.37 -23.17
N GLU A 113 -6.45 -5.24 -24.47
CA GLU A 113 -6.25 -6.38 -25.38
C GLU A 113 -4.87 -7.02 -25.18
N ASP A 114 -3.82 -6.21 -24.94
CA ASP A 114 -2.48 -6.71 -24.67
C ASP A 114 -2.41 -7.27 -23.23
N ARG A 115 -2.06 -8.54 -23.12
CA ARG A 115 -1.91 -9.23 -21.84
C ARG A 115 -0.62 -8.86 -21.11
N ASN A 116 0.38 -8.29 -21.80
CA ASN A 116 1.63 -7.87 -21.18
C ASN A 116 1.50 -6.44 -20.61
N TRP A 117 0.97 -6.37 -19.39
CA TRP A 117 0.77 -5.09 -18.72
C TRP A 117 2.07 -4.38 -18.33
N VAL A 118 3.20 -5.10 -18.24
CA VAL A 118 4.51 -4.48 -18.04
C VAL A 118 4.87 -3.62 -19.25
N ARG A 119 4.77 -4.19 -20.45
CA ARG A 119 5.02 -3.45 -21.69
C ARG A 119 4.02 -2.33 -21.91
N LEU A 120 2.74 -2.58 -21.62
CA LEU A 120 1.71 -1.53 -21.68
C LEU A 120 2.08 -0.33 -20.78
N ALA A 121 2.52 -0.60 -19.56
CA ALA A 121 2.90 0.43 -18.59
C ALA A 121 4.13 1.22 -19.03
N LEU A 122 5.16 0.54 -19.55
CA LEU A 122 6.41 1.19 -20.00
C LEU A 122 6.27 1.93 -21.33
N ARG A 123 5.25 1.64 -22.13
CA ARG A 123 4.92 2.37 -23.38
C ARG A 123 4.14 3.67 -23.13
N GLN A 124 3.62 3.90 -21.91
CA GLN A 124 2.94 5.15 -21.62
C GLN A 124 3.91 6.34 -21.72
N PRO A 125 3.44 7.53 -22.15
CA PRO A 125 4.29 8.71 -22.24
C PRO A 125 4.87 9.12 -20.88
N PHE A 126 6.19 9.28 -20.81
CA PHE A 126 6.91 9.84 -19.66
C PHE A 126 7.22 11.31 -19.98
N VAL A 127 6.27 12.19 -19.66
CA VAL A 127 6.31 13.60 -20.07
C VAL A 127 7.00 14.50 -19.05
N TYR A 128 7.04 14.09 -17.77
CA TYR A 128 7.73 14.81 -16.71
C TYR A 128 9.05 14.12 -16.36
N ALA A 129 10.00 14.87 -15.79
CA ALA A 129 11.16 14.26 -15.19
C ALA A 129 10.73 13.40 -13.96
N PRO A 130 11.38 12.26 -13.70
CA PRO A 130 11.12 11.48 -12.50
C PRO A 130 11.30 12.35 -11.24
N GLY A 131 10.39 12.22 -10.29
CA GLY A 131 10.35 13.04 -9.07
C GLY A 131 9.66 14.41 -9.23
N GLU A 132 9.41 14.88 -10.45
CA GLU A 132 8.88 16.24 -10.69
C GLU A 132 7.39 16.38 -10.31
N LYS A 133 6.59 15.36 -10.62
CA LYS A 133 5.13 15.45 -10.45
C LYS A 133 4.54 14.20 -9.87
N PHE A 134 3.77 14.38 -8.79
CA PHE A 134 2.96 13.32 -8.21
C PHE A 134 1.74 13.03 -9.10
N VAL A 135 1.64 11.79 -9.61
CA VAL A 135 0.49 11.29 -10.36
C VAL A 135 0.11 9.92 -9.80
N TYR A 136 -0.93 9.89 -8.96
CA TYR A 136 -1.39 8.64 -8.37
C TYR A 136 -1.83 7.65 -9.45
N ASN A 137 -1.24 6.45 -9.47
CA ASN A 137 -1.47 5.43 -10.49
C ASN A 137 -1.30 4.01 -9.94
N ASN A 138 -1.57 3.00 -10.77
CA ASN A 138 -1.30 1.61 -10.46
C ASN A 138 -0.02 1.07 -11.12
N VAL A 139 0.60 1.83 -12.02
CA VAL A 139 1.83 1.41 -12.73
C VAL A 139 2.98 1.21 -11.76
N GLY A 140 3.25 2.21 -10.91
CA GLY A 140 4.37 2.17 -9.98
C GLY A 140 4.35 0.92 -9.09
N PRO A 141 3.31 0.72 -8.26
CA PRO A 141 3.25 -0.45 -7.39
C PRO A 141 3.15 -1.79 -8.14
N TYR A 142 2.52 -1.83 -9.32
CA TYR A 142 2.50 -3.02 -10.16
C TYR A 142 3.92 -3.39 -10.62
N LEU A 143 4.65 -2.47 -11.25
CA LEU A 143 6.03 -2.72 -11.71
C LEU A 143 6.97 -3.07 -10.55
N ALA A 144 6.85 -2.38 -9.42
CA ALA A 144 7.64 -2.70 -8.21
C ALA A 144 7.37 -4.14 -7.75
N GLY A 145 6.10 -4.54 -7.70
CA GLY A 145 5.70 -5.91 -7.37
C GLY A 145 6.20 -6.94 -8.39
N ILE A 146 6.13 -6.64 -9.69
CA ILE A 146 6.67 -7.50 -10.76
C ILE A 146 8.18 -7.68 -10.62
N LEU A 147 8.91 -6.62 -10.30
CA LEU A 147 10.36 -6.70 -10.11
C LEU A 147 10.72 -7.65 -8.97
N VAL A 148 10.04 -7.54 -7.82
CA VAL A 148 10.22 -8.47 -6.70
C VAL A 148 9.94 -9.91 -7.14
N GLN A 149 8.82 -10.17 -7.81
CA GLN A 149 8.42 -11.51 -8.26
C GLN A 149 9.46 -12.13 -9.21
N ARG A 150 9.93 -11.36 -10.19
CA ARG A 150 10.93 -11.82 -11.16
C ARG A 150 12.27 -12.16 -10.49
N ARG A 151 12.71 -11.34 -9.55
CA ARG A 151 13.98 -11.53 -8.83
C ARG A 151 13.91 -12.64 -7.78
N ALA A 152 12.74 -12.81 -7.14
CA ALA A 152 12.50 -13.86 -6.15
C ALA A 152 12.14 -15.23 -6.79
N GLY A 153 11.72 -15.26 -8.06
CA GLY A 153 11.28 -16.47 -8.74
C GLY A 153 9.93 -17.02 -8.26
N CYS A 154 9.13 -16.22 -7.59
CA CYS A 154 7.78 -16.58 -7.11
C CYS A 154 6.86 -15.35 -7.08
N ASP A 155 5.54 -15.55 -6.94
CA ASP A 155 4.59 -14.47 -6.80
C ASP A 155 4.71 -13.76 -5.43
N LEU A 156 4.07 -12.57 -5.29
CA LEU A 156 4.16 -11.76 -4.06
C LEU A 156 3.58 -12.46 -2.84
N VAL A 157 2.55 -13.29 -3.01
CA VAL A 157 1.93 -14.00 -1.89
C VAL A 157 2.91 -15.02 -1.33
N HIS A 158 3.49 -15.86 -2.20
CA HIS A 158 4.50 -16.85 -1.81
C HIS A 158 5.79 -16.20 -1.32
N TYR A 159 6.17 -15.04 -1.86
CA TYR A 159 7.31 -14.28 -1.37
C TYR A 159 7.11 -13.76 0.05
N LEU A 160 5.95 -13.16 0.33
CA LEU A 160 5.62 -12.58 1.63
C LEU A 160 5.17 -13.63 2.66
N MET A 161 4.71 -14.81 2.23
CA MET A 161 4.17 -15.82 3.13
C MET A 161 5.15 -16.20 4.25
N PRO A 162 6.38 -16.68 3.98
CA PRO A 162 7.34 -17.03 5.03
C PRO A 162 7.97 -15.80 5.72
N ARG A 163 7.96 -14.63 5.08
CA ARG A 163 8.64 -13.42 5.54
C ARG A 163 7.78 -12.52 6.43
N MET A 164 6.47 -12.52 6.19
CA MET A 164 5.56 -11.60 6.87
C MET A 164 4.25 -12.29 7.30
N PHE A 165 3.48 -12.88 6.38
CA PHE A 165 2.14 -13.38 6.69
C PHE A 165 2.14 -14.51 7.73
N ALA A 166 2.91 -15.59 7.50
CA ALA A 166 2.94 -16.73 8.42
C ALA A 166 3.48 -16.38 9.81
N PRO A 167 4.59 -15.61 9.95
CA PRO A 167 5.06 -15.14 11.26
C PRO A 167 4.00 -14.33 12.04
N MET A 168 3.13 -13.61 11.34
CA MET A 168 2.03 -12.83 11.93
C MET A 168 0.79 -13.67 12.21
N GLY A 169 0.77 -14.96 11.85
CA GLY A 169 -0.39 -15.83 11.98
C GLY A 169 -1.47 -15.58 10.92
N ILE A 170 -1.14 -14.92 9.81
CA ILE A 170 -2.07 -14.69 8.70
C ILE A 170 -1.98 -15.90 7.75
N PRO A 171 -3.08 -16.67 7.58
CA PRO A 171 -3.13 -17.76 6.61
C PRO A 171 -2.96 -17.24 5.18
N LEU A 172 -2.55 -18.11 4.24
CA LEU A 172 -2.32 -17.75 2.84
C LEU A 172 -3.45 -16.86 2.29
N PRO A 173 -3.17 -15.58 1.97
CA PRO A 173 -4.20 -14.69 1.45
C PRO A 173 -4.39 -14.88 -0.06
N THR A 174 -5.52 -14.41 -0.58
CA THR A 174 -5.74 -14.27 -2.02
C THR A 174 -5.30 -12.88 -2.46
N TRP A 175 -4.62 -12.81 -3.61
CA TRP A 175 -4.25 -11.56 -4.25
C TRP A 175 -4.55 -11.63 -5.74
N GLU A 176 -5.13 -10.58 -6.31
CA GLU A 176 -5.49 -10.50 -7.74
C GLU A 176 -4.23 -10.60 -8.60
N ASN A 177 -4.34 -11.31 -9.73
CA ASN A 177 -3.26 -11.46 -10.70
C ASN A 177 -3.52 -10.64 -11.97
N ASP A 178 -2.44 -10.34 -12.69
CA ASP A 178 -2.49 -9.86 -14.05
C ASP A 178 -2.86 -11.02 -15.02
N PRO A 179 -3.09 -10.74 -16.32
CA PRO A 179 -3.44 -11.78 -17.30
C PRO A 179 -2.37 -12.85 -17.51
N ASN A 180 -1.13 -12.63 -17.06
CA ASN A 180 -0.02 -13.58 -17.14
C ASN A 180 0.17 -14.40 -15.85
N GLY A 181 -0.72 -14.22 -14.86
CA GLY A 181 -0.70 -14.93 -13.59
C GLY A 181 0.26 -14.36 -12.55
N GLN A 182 0.84 -13.16 -12.79
CA GLN A 182 1.69 -12.47 -11.82
C GLN A 182 0.82 -11.64 -10.88
N THR A 183 1.15 -11.60 -9.58
CA THR A 183 0.41 -10.81 -8.61
C THR A 183 0.39 -9.33 -8.98
N PHE A 184 -0.80 -8.73 -9.02
CA PHE A 184 -0.97 -7.35 -9.47
C PHE A 184 -0.31 -6.32 -8.55
N GLY A 185 -0.25 -6.56 -7.24
CA GLY A 185 0.47 -5.71 -6.29
C GLY A 185 -0.10 -4.32 -6.04
N ALA A 186 -0.79 -3.73 -7.01
CA ALA A 186 -1.36 -2.39 -6.90
C ALA A 186 -2.78 -2.35 -6.30
N GLY A 187 -3.38 -3.49 -6.11
CA GLY A 187 -4.73 -3.70 -5.57
C GLY A 187 -5.04 -5.18 -5.47
N GLY A 188 -6.23 -5.54 -4.97
CA GLY A 188 -6.75 -6.89 -5.05
C GLY A 188 -6.22 -7.89 -4.02
N LEU A 189 -5.59 -7.46 -2.95
CA LEU A 189 -5.31 -8.28 -1.78
C LEU A 189 -6.58 -8.43 -0.94
N PHE A 190 -6.88 -9.65 -0.48
CA PHE A 190 -8.04 -9.94 0.34
C PHE A 190 -7.63 -10.30 1.77
N LEU A 191 -8.06 -9.49 2.73
CA LEU A 191 -7.78 -9.67 4.16
C LEU A 191 -9.04 -9.39 4.99
N THR A 192 -9.10 -9.99 6.18
CA THR A 192 -10.02 -9.57 7.23
C THR A 192 -9.55 -8.26 7.85
N ILE A 193 -10.42 -7.56 8.55
CA ILE A 193 -10.03 -6.35 9.29
C ILE A 193 -8.96 -6.64 10.34
N ASP A 194 -9.03 -7.80 11.00
CA ASP A 194 -8.05 -8.20 12.01
C ASP A 194 -6.68 -8.47 11.38
N GLU A 195 -6.62 -9.19 10.25
CA GLU A 195 -5.37 -9.42 9.48
C GLU A 195 -4.76 -8.10 8.99
N LEU A 196 -5.61 -7.18 8.53
CA LEU A 196 -5.20 -5.85 8.13
C LEU A 196 -4.68 -5.03 9.32
N HIS A 197 -5.29 -5.15 10.50
CA HIS A 197 -4.84 -4.49 11.72
C HIS A 197 -3.49 -5.02 12.23
N LEU A 198 -3.23 -6.34 12.11
CA LEU A 198 -1.91 -6.90 12.41
C LEU A 198 -0.81 -6.26 11.58
N PHE A 199 -1.06 -5.97 10.30
CA PHE A 199 -0.11 -5.25 9.44
C PHE A 199 0.21 -3.85 9.99
N GLY A 200 -0.80 -3.09 10.42
CA GLY A 200 -0.58 -1.80 11.07
C GLY A 200 0.27 -1.90 12.33
N ARG A 201 -0.01 -2.90 13.18
CA ARG A 201 0.79 -3.15 14.39
C ARG A 201 2.24 -3.50 14.09
N LEU A 202 2.50 -4.32 13.07
CA LEU A 202 3.84 -4.63 12.61
C LEU A 202 4.60 -3.36 12.19
N LEU A 203 3.95 -2.48 11.43
CA LEU A 203 4.57 -1.23 10.97
C LEU A 203 4.80 -0.25 12.13
N LEU A 204 3.89 -0.15 13.09
CA LEU A 204 4.07 0.70 14.27
C LEU A 204 5.28 0.25 15.11
N GLN A 205 5.58 -1.05 15.12
CA GLN A 205 6.76 -1.64 15.76
C GLN A 205 8.01 -1.62 14.84
N ASN A 206 8.04 -0.78 13.82
CA ASN A 206 9.13 -0.67 12.84
C ASN A 206 9.52 -2.03 12.21
N GLY A 207 8.52 -2.88 11.93
CA GLY A 207 8.73 -4.16 11.25
C GLY A 207 9.17 -5.30 12.18
N GLU A 208 9.23 -5.10 13.48
CA GLU A 208 9.49 -6.16 14.46
C GLU A 208 8.18 -6.87 14.84
N TRP A 209 8.24 -8.19 14.97
CA TRP A 209 7.13 -9.03 15.41
C TRP A 209 7.60 -10.17 16.31
N ASN A 210 7.13 -10.21 17.55
CA ASN A 210 7.50 -11.23 18.54
C ASN A 210 9.03 -11.42 18.66
N GLY A 211 9.79 -10.32 18.72
CA GLY A 211 11.25 -10.31 18.84
C GLY A 211 12.00 -10.65 17.56
N LYS A 212 11.32 -10.74 16.42
CA LYS A 212 11.94 -10.95 15.09
C LYS A 212 11.73 -9.75 14.19
N GLN A 213 12.79 -9.28 13.55
CA GLN A 213 12.72 -8.24 12.53
C GLN A 213 12.24 -8.88 11.22
N LEU A 214 10.95 -8.70 10.88
CA LEU A 214 10.36 -9.23 9.65
C LEU A 214 10.60 -8.30 8.46
N ILE A 215 10.49 -6.99 8.69
CA ILE A 215 10.75 -5.95 7.69
C ILE A 215 11.86 -5.05 8.21
N PRO A 216 12.87 -4.66 7.41
CA PRO A 216 13.93 -3.78 7.87
C PRO A 216 13.37 -2.51 8.53
N ALA A 217 13.83 -2.18 9.74
CA ALA A 217 13.31 -1.03 10.49
C ALA A 217 13.50 0.29 9.74
N GLU A 218 14.65 0.45 9.10
CA GLU A 218 14.96 1.64 8.29
C GLU A 218 14.01 1.77 7.11
N TRP A 219 13.66 0.65 6.46
CA TRP A 219 12.68 0.66 5.38
C TRP A 219 11.30 1.12 5.86
N VAL A 220 10.82 0.60 6.99
CA VAL A 220 9.52 1.02 7.55
C VAL A 220 9.53 2.51 7.85
N LYS A 221 10.63 3.05 8.43
CA LYS A 221 10.77 4.48 8.71
C LYS A 221 10.75 5.32 7.43
N GLU A 222 11.53 4.93 6.41
CA GLU A 222 11.56 5.62 5.13
C GLU A 222 10.21 5.55 4.42
N ALA A 223 9.61 4.36 4.32
CA ALA A 223 8.35 4.16 3.62
C ALA A 223 7.20 4.96 4.25
N THR A 224 7.23 5.15 5.56
CA THR A 224 6.25 5.94 6.32
C THR A 224 6.82 7.27 6.80
N SER A 225 7.64 7.89 5.97
CA SER A 225 8.05 9.30 6.04
C SER A 225 7.72 9.99 4.72
N LYS A 226 7.56 11.31 4.77
CA LYS A 226 7.26 12.10 3.58
C LYS A 226 8.45 12.11 2.63
N GLN A 227 8.27 11.52 1.47
CA GLN A 227 9.26 11.46 0.40
C GLN A 227 8.98 12.52 -0.67
N VAL A 228 7.72 12.80 -0.94
CA VAL A 228 7.29 13.76 -1.98
C VAL A 228 6.07 14.56 -1.54
N GLU A 229 5.96 15.77 -2.11
CA GLU A 229 4.74 16.58 -2.00
C GLU A 229 3.66 16.05 -2.96
N ASN A 230 2.40 16.12 -2.54
CA ASN A 230 1.26 15.65 -3.34
C ASN A 230 0.08 16.64 -3.36
N GLY A 231 0.32 17.88 -2.93
CA GLY A 231 -0.72 18.90 -2.77
C GLY A 231 -1.59 18.73 -1.52
N SER A 232 -1.21 17.82 -0.62
CA SER A 232 -1.80 17.58 0.69
C SER A 232 -0.68 17.40 1.72
N GLU A 233 -0.81 16.43 2.65
CA GLU A 233 0.22 16.16 3.67
C GLU A 233 1.49 15.48 3.13
N GLY A 234 1.42 14.90 1.94
CA GLY A 234 2.54 14.24 1.27
C GLY A 234 2.35 12.73 1.06
N TYR A 235 3.38 12.09 0.50
CA TYR A 235 3.38 10.65 0.20
C TYR A 235 4.74 10.04 0.52
N GLY A 236 4.74 8.83 1.06
CA GLY A 236 5.93 8.02 1.30
C GLY A 236 6.15 6.97 0.21
N TYR A 237 6.72 5.82 0.57
CA TYR A 237 6.81 4.69 -0.35
C TYR A 237 5.53 3.85 -0.30
N LEU A 238 4.54 4.24 -1.12
CA LEU A 238 3.19 3.66 -1.20
C LEU A 238 2.37 3.80 0.10
N PHE A 239 2.59 4.89 0.83
CA PHE A 239 1.83 5.32 1.99
C PHE A 239 1.42 6.78 1.86
N TRP A 240 0.19 7.09 2.20
CA TRP A 240 -0.29 8.46 2.32
C TRP A 240 0.14 9.04 3.67
N ALA A 241 0.71 10.23 3.67
CA ALA A 241 0.81 11.03 4.88
C ALA A 241 -0.58 11.55 5.28
N GLY A 242 -0.76 11.94 6.52
CA GLY A 242 -2.02 12.44 7.06
C GLY A 242 -1.83 13.41 8.22
N PRO A 243 -2.94 13.88 8.80
CA PRO A 243 -2.91 14.79 9.94
C PRO A 243 -2.07 14.24 11.10
N GLU A 244 -1.56 15.14 11.95
CA GLU A 244 -0.78 14.81 13.16
C GLU A 244 0.45 13.93 12.87
N GLY A 245 1.05 14.08 11.68
CA GLY A 245 2.20 13.27 11.28
C GLY A 245 1.90 11.77 11.08
N SER A 246 0.62 11.43 10.96
CA SER A 246 0.20 10.06 10.69
C SER A 246 0.54 9.61 9.28
N PHE A 247 0.64 8.30 9.08
CA PHE A 247 0.74 7.66 7.77
C PHE A 247 -0.29 6.54 7.66
N ARG A 248 -0.76 6.28 6.45
CA ARG A 248 -1.76 5.24 6.26
C ARG A 248 -1.60 4.46 4.97
N ALA A 249 -1.92 3.16 5.03
CA ALA A 249 -2.38 2.40 3.88
C ALA A 249 -3.84 2.79 3.62
N ASP A 250 -4.16 3.09 2.36
CA ASP A 250 -5.45 3.66 1.97
C ASP A 250 -6.01 2.91 0.78
N GLY A 251 -7.18 2.33 0.93
CA GLY A 251 -7.91 1.60 -0.09
C GLY A 251 -9.27 2.23 -0.40
N LYS A 252 -9.67 2.10 -1.65
CA LYS A 252 -10.98 2.58 -2.12
C LYS A 252 -12.08 2.13 -1.17
N TYR A 253 -13.10 2.95 -1.01
CA TYR A 253 -14.27 2.75 -0.15
C TYR A 253 -14.01 2.78 1.36
N GLY A 254 -12.82 3.20 1.81
CA GLY A 254 -12.51 3.37 3.24
C GLY A 254 -11.84 2.15 3.89
N GLN A 255 -10.93 1.51 3.17
CA GLN A 255 -10.03 0.51 3.74
C GLN A 255 -8.80 1.24 4.30
N PHE A 256 -8.75 1.49 5.60
CA PHE A 256 -7.69 2.26 6.23
C PHE A 256 -6.88 1.45 7.24
N VAL A 257 -5.56 1.62 7.21
CA VAL A 257 -4.66 1.29 8.32
C VAL A 257 -3.89 2.56 8.64
N ILE A 258 -4.24 3.22 9.74
CA ILE A 258 -3.71 4.52 10.12
C ILE A 258 -2.70 4.34 11.26
N LEU A 259 -1.46 4.75 11.02
CA LEU A 259 -0.36 4.72 11.98
C LEU A 259 -0.25 6.10 12.66
N MET A 260 -0.54 6.16 13.94
CA MET A 260 -0.47 7.35 14.79
C MET A 260 0.70 7.20 15.75
N ARG A 261 1.91 7.57 15.27
CA ARG A 261 3.16 7.33 16.01
C ARG A 261 3.26 8.15 17.29
N ASP A 262 2.78 9.38 17.27
CA ASP A 262 2.71 10.28 18.42
C ASP A 262 1.89 9.69 19.57
N LYS A 263 0.88 8.88 19.23
CA LYS A 263 0.00 8.17 20.17
C LYS A 263 0.42 6.73 20.42
N ASN A 264 1.45 6.23 19.72
CA ASN A 264 1.78 4.80 19.68
C ASN A 264 0.55 3.92 19.41
N ALA A 265 -0.26 4.32 18.41
CA ALA A 265 -1.55 3.72 18.12
C ALA A 265 -1.74 3.35 16.64
N VAL A 266 -2.61 2.37 16.41
CA VAL A 266 -3.10 1.97 15.09
C VAL A 266 -4.61 1.99 15.10
N VAL A 267 -5.20 2.64 14.11
CA VAL A 267 -6.64 2.57 13.82
C VAL A 267 -6.83 1.92 12.47
N THR A 268 -7.58 0.83 12.42
CA THR A 268 -7.95 0.14 11.19
C THR A 268 -9.45 0.23 10.99
N VAL A 269 -9.86 0.65 9.80
CA VAL A 269 -11.27 0.74 9.41
C VAL A 269 -11.46 -0.01 8.10
N THR A 270 -12.56 -0.73 7.99
CA THR A 270 -13.05 -1.28 6.71
C THR A 270 -14.45 -0.73 6.45
N ALA A 271 -14.73 -0.41 5.19
CA ALA A 271 -16.01 0.19 4.79
C ALA A 271 -16.33 -0.06 3.31
N GLU A 272 -17.57 0.22 2.94
CA GLU A 272 -18.06 0.33 1.54
C GLU A 272 -18.56 1.76 1.27
N SER A 273 -17.79 2.75 1.75
CA SER A 273 -18.14 4.17 1.69
C SER A 273 -17.88 4.77 0.31
N ARG A 274 -18.83 5.59 -0.16
CA ARG A 274 -18.60 6.46 -1.32
C ARG A 274 -17.87 7.77 -0.93
N ASP A 275 -17.88 8.13 0.35
CA ASP A 275 -17.13 9.26 0.92
C ASP A 275 -16.17 8.75 1.99
N ALA A 276 -15.06 8.17 1.54
CA ALA A 276 -13.99 7.69 2.41
C ALA A 276 -13.32 8.83 3.18
N GLY A 277 -13.33 10.05 2.63
CA GLY A 277 -12.80 11.24 3.30
C GLY A 277 -13.57 11.63 4.56
N ALA A 278 -14.91 11.55 4.54
CA ALA A 278 -15.72 11.78 5.73
C ALA A 278 -15.44 10.74 6.82
N LEU A 279 -15.27 9.48 6.43
CA LEU A 279 -14.94 8.41 7.36
C LEU A 279 -13.55 8.60 7.98
N LEU A 280 -12.56 9.02 7.19
CA LEU A 280 -11.21 9.33 7.68
C LEU A 280 -11.26 10.51 8.68
N ARG A 281 -12.00 11.58 8.37
CA ARG A 281 -12.20 12.71 9.31
C ARG A 281 -12.81 12.24 10.62
N ALA A 282 -13.82 11.36 10.59
CA ALA A 282 -14.43 10.83 11.82
C ALA A 282 -13.40 10.09 12.71
N VAL A 283 -12.41 9.40 12.13
CA VAL A 283 -11.33 8.79 12.92
C VAL A 283 -10.52 9.85 13.67
N PHE A 284 -10.15 10.95 13.01
CA PHE A 284 -9.35 12.00 13.64
C PHE A 284 -10.14 12.87 14.61
N GLU A 285 -11.42 13.06 14.40
CA GLU A 285 -12.26 13.89 15.28
C GLU A 285 -12.79 13.11 16.48
N GLU A 286 -13.08 11.80 16.34
CA GLU A 286 -13.75 11.03 17.40
C GLU A 286 -12.85 9.99 18.11
N ILE A 287 -11.87 9.39 17.40
CA ILE A 287 -10.99 8.37 17.98
C ILE A 287 -9.67 8.97 18.44
N TYR A 288 -8.99 9.77 17.59
CA TYR A 288 -7.67 10.31 17.88
C TYR A 288 -7.59 11.11 19.21
N PRO A 289 -8.58 11.94 19.61
CA PRO A 289 -8.52 12.66 20.87
C PRO A 289 -8.58 11.78 22.12
N GLN A 290 -9.02 10.53 21.99
CA GLN A 290 -9.13 9.57 23.08
C GLN A 290 -7.87 8.69 23.26
N LEU A 291 -6.87 8.80 22.35
CA LEU A 291 -5.63 8.04 22.35
C LEU A 291 -4.52 8.66 23.23
#